data_82292e8cd2cdd156fec681bb73d971f8
#
_entry.id   82292e8cd2cdd156fec681bb73d971f8
#
_cell.length_a   1.000
_cell.length_b   1.000
_cell.length_c   1.000
_cell.angle_alpha   90.00
_cell.angle_beta   90.00
_cell.angle_gamma   90.00
#
_symmetry.space_group_name_H-M   'P 1'
#
loop_
_entity.id
_entity.type
_entity.pdbx_description
1 polymer ?
#
loop_
_entity_poly.entity_id
_entity_poly.type
_entity_poly.pdbx_seq_one_letter_code
_entity_poly.pdbx_strand_id
1 'polypeptide(L)'
;MKLRLFAFALTLVCLLSFAGMTVAQDAVPVNEGETVITLENGVVGTLNVPESDSPVPAVLMLHGFASSRNEVGDMYLRLAAALAERGIGSLRIDFSGWGESAGDMAESTVSGMVADAEVALQYLQSLDGVDASRLGILGFSLGGGITVFTAGENPDAFKSMALWSTFGNLRDIFIEELTQENFDAAAANGTVEIDLGWRMVTLGNGFFTGLEDFDYQTEFPNYTGSFMVVAGSEDGSADFLDWYREHAQGALRASYLVPGADHIYNVLTEDQTLAEATIKATADWFAMTL
;
A
#
# COMPACT_ATOMS: atom_id res chain seq x y z
N MET A 1 4.70 29.00 5.87
CA MET A 1 4.89 27.57 5.70
C MET A 1 6.10 27.39 4.78
N LYS A 2 7.19 26.85 5.26
CA LYS A 2 8.41 26.68 4.43
C LYS A 2 8.33 25.31 3.80
N LEU A 3 8.05 25.25 2.49
CA LEU A 3 8.16 24.04 1.68
C LEU A 3 9.60 23.52 1.78
N ARG A 4 9.76 22.31 2.29
CA ARG A 4 11.05 21.60 2.23
C ARG A 4 11.08 20.83 0.91
N LEU A 5 11.94 21.28 -0.01
CA LEU A 5 12.21 20.56 -1.26
C LEU A 5 12.78 19.18 -0.93
N PHE A 6 12.12 18.14 -1.40
CA PHE A 6 12.64 16.79 -1.40
C PHE A 6 13.65 16.62 -2.55
N ALA A 7 14.90 16.52 -2.21
CA ALA A 7 15.92 16.08 -3.15
C ALA A 7 16.16 14.58 -2.91
N PHE A 8 15.63 13.73 -3.80
CA PHE A 8 16.06 12.34 -3.89
C PHE A 8 17.53 12.33 -4.27
N ALA A 9 18.41 11.91 -3.37
CA ALA A 9 19.83 11.71 -3.66
C ALA A 9 19.99 10.45 -4.51
N LEU A 10 20.03 10.62 -5.83
CA LEU A 10 20.36 9.58 -6.80
C LEU A 10 21.82 9.20 -6.66
N THR A 11 22.12 8.04 -6.10
CA THR A 11 23.47 7.46 -6.15
C THR A 11 23.65 6.77 -7.50
N LEU A 12 24.53 7.32 -8.31
CA LEU A 12 24.93 6.88 -9.66
C LEU A 12 25.49 5.46 -9.61
N VAL A 13 24.78 4.47 -10.17
CA VAL A 13 25.31 3.14 -10.45
C VAL A 13 25.58 2.98 -11.94
N CYS A 14 26.80 2.55 -12.26
CA CYS A 14 27.39 2.42 -13.59
C CYS A 14 26.53 1.67 -14.60
N LEU A 15 26.39 2.29 -15.79
CA LEU A 15 25.91 1.67 -17.03
C LEU A 15 26.81 0.50 -17.44
N LEU A 16 26.27 -0.71 -17.36
CA LEU A 16 26.75 -1.87 -18.14
C LEU A 16 25.65 -2.22 -19.16
N SER A 17 26.02 -2.09 -20.44
CA SER A 17 25.19 -2.44 -21.58
C SER A 17 24.86 -3.94 -21.55
N PHE A 18 23.60 -4.31 -21.35
CA PHE A 18 23.12 -5.68 -21.57
C PHE A 18 22.26 -5.76 -22.82
N ALA A 19 22.75 -6.56 -23.78
CA ALA A 19 21.99 -7.01 -24.93
C ALA A 19 20.88 -7.96 -24.46
N GLY A 20 19.69 -7.75 -25.00
CA GLY A 20 18.48 -8.58 -24.98
C GLY A 20 18.55 -9.95 -24.29
N MET A 21 18.36 -9.97 -22.99
CA MET A 21 17.83 -11.14 -22.27
C MET A 21 16.44 -10.77 -21.80
N THR A 22 15.43 -11.51 -22.26
CA THR A 22 14.15 -11.57 -21.56
C THR A 22 14.45 -12.12 -20.17
N VAL A 23 14.59 -11.25 -19.19
CA VAL A 23 14.65 -11.65 -17.79
C VAL A 23 13.28 -12.24 -17.49
N ALA A 24 13.23 -13.56 -17.26
CA ALA A 24 12.07 -14.16 -16.61
C ALA A 24 11.88 -13.35 -15.31
N GLN A 25 10.71 -12.77 -15.13
CA GLN A 25 10.39 -12.06 -13.91
C GLN A 25 10.50 -13.10 -12.79
N ASP A 26 11.47 -12.92 -11.89
CA ASP A 26 11.63 -13.86 -10.77
C ASP A 26 10.32 -13.87 -9.99
N ALA A 27 9.85 -15.08 -9.63
CA ALA A 27 8.62 -15.24 -8.87
C ALA A 27 8.70 -14.43 -7.57
N VAL A 28 7.62 -13.74 -7.24
CA VAL A 28 7.55 -12.91 -6.02
C VAL A 28 7.76 -13.82 -4.80
N PRO A 29 8.71 -13.53 -3.90
CA PRO A 29 8.98 -14.33 -2.73
C PRO A 29 7.75 -14.53 -1.84
N VAL A 30 7.61 -15.72 -1.24
CA VAL A 30 6.57 -16.05 -0.27
C VAL A 30 7.18 -16.69 0.98
N ASN A 31 6.56 -16.52 2.14
CA ASN A 31 6.95 -17.22 3.36
C ASN A 31 6.49 -18.69 3.35
N GLU A 32 7.05 -19.50 4.24
CA GLU A 32 6.55 -20.86 4.46
C GLU A 32 5.09 -20.83 4.93
N GLY A 33 4.25 -21.67 4.35
CA GLY A 33 2.80 -21.74 4.65
C GLY A 33 1.93 -20.72 3.89
N GLU A 34 2.52 -19.84 3.10
CA GLU A 34 1.75 -18.93 2.25
C GLU A 34 1.37 -19.58 0.90
N THR A 35 0.24 -19.15 0.37
CA THR A 35 -0.28 -19.62 -0.93
C THR A 35 -0.50 -18.43 -1.87
N VAL A 36 0.07 -18.51 -3.07
CA VAL A 36 -0.27 -17.58 -4.16
C VAL A 36 -1.62 -17.97 -4.74
N ILE A 37 -2.51 -17.01 -4.85
CA ILE A 37 -3.86 -17.18 -5.36
C ILE A 37 -4.13 -16.20 -6.49
N THR A 38 -5.11 -16.50 -7.33
CA THR A 38 -5.66 -15.57 -8.31
C THR A 38 -7.13 -15.39 -8.01
N LEU A 39 -7.54 -14.13 -7.78
CA LEU A 39 -8.92 -13.74 -7.53
C LEU A 39 -9.75 -13.76 -8.83
N GLU A 40 -11.08 -13.69 -8.72
CA GLU A 40 -11.99 -13.82 -9.87
C GLU A 40 -11.81 -12.74 -10.95
N ASN A 41 -11.30 -11.57 -10.58
CA ASN A 41 -10.99 -10.47 -11.52
C ASN A 41 -9.56 -10.55 -12.11
N GLY A 42 -8.81 -11.62 -11.80
CA GLY A 42 -7.42 -11.80 -12.29
C GLY A 42 -6.35 -11.14 -11.42
N VAL A 43 -6.74 -10.53 -10.31
CA VAL A 43 -5.79 -10.02 -9.29
C VAL A 43 -5.07 -11.20 -8.64
N VAL A 44 -3.75 -11.10 -8.56
CA VAL A 44 -2.90 -12.08 -7.87
C VAL A 44 -2.65 -11.61 -6.44
N GLY A 45 -2.80 -12.53 -5.50
CA GLY A 45 -2.51 -12.28 -4.10
C GLY A 45 -1.67 -13.38 -3.47
N THR A 46 -1.11 -13.10 -2.30
CA THR A 46 -0.50 -14.09 -1.42
C THR A 46 -1.26 -14.13 -0.11
N LEU A 47 -1.87 -15.29 0.14
CA LEU A 47 -2.68 -15.57 1.32
C LEU A 47 -1.86 -16.32 2.37
N ASN A 48 -1.98 -15.89 3.63
CA ASN A 48 -1.55 -16.63 4.80
C ASN A 48 -2.73 -16.76 5.77
N VAL A 49 -3.10 -17.98 6.12
CA VAL A 49 -4.06 -18.27 7.20
C VAL A 49 -3.38 -19.23 8.17
N PRO A 50 -2.90 -18.75 9.33
CA PRO A 50 -2.25 -19.59 10.33
C PRO A 50 -3.16 -20.74 10.80
N GLU A 51 -2.57 -21.92 11.04
CA GLU A 51 -3.31 -23.06 11.59
C GLU A 51 -3.92 -22.72 12.95
N SER A 52 -5.22 -22.95 13.10
CA SER A 52 -5.98 -22.66 14.32
C SER A 52 -7.22 -23.55 14.42
N ASP A 53 -7.67 -23.85 15.64
CA ASP A 53 -8.92 -24.56 15.91
C ASP A 53 -10.17 -23.69 15.70
N SER A 54 -9.99 -22.39 15.44
CA SER A 54 -11.08 -21.43 15.20
C SER A 54 -10.66 -20.40 14.13
N PRO A 55 -11.64 -19.76 13.45
CA PRO A 55 -11.31 -18.71 12.48
C PRO A 55 -10.46 -17.59 13.08
N VAL A 56 -9.43 -17.18 12.36
CA VAL A 56 -8.44 -16.16 12.79
C VAL A 56 -8.76 -14.78 12.22
N PRO A 57 -8.38 -13.69 12.90
CA PRO A 57 -8.41 -12.36 12.27
C PRO A 57 -7.47 -12.32 11.06
N ALA A 58 -7.73 -11.43 10.11
CA ALA A 58 -6.87 -11.27 8.94
C ALA A 58 -6.72 -9.81 8.51
N VAL A 59 -5.59 -9.48 7.86
CA VAL A 59 -5.27 -8.14 7.36
C VAL A 59 -5.14 -8.16 5.84
N LEU A 60 -5.89 -7.30 5.16
CA LEU A 60 -5.70 -6.97 3.74
C LEU A 60 -4.60 -5.92 3.62
N MET A 61 -3.63 -6.13 2.72
CA MET A 61 -2.48 -5.23 2.51
C MET A 61 -2.43 -4.74 1.07
N LEU A 62 -2.36 -3.41 0.89
CA LEU A 62 -2.45 -2.71 -0.38
C LEU A 62 -1.14 -1.93 -0.63
N HIS A 63 -0.40 -2.31 -1.68
CA HIS A 63 0.93 -1.77 -1.98
C HIS A 63 0.92 -0.33 -2.50
N GLY A 64 2.07 0.35 -2.42
CA GLY A 64 2.29 1.69 -2.94
C GLY A 64 2.44 1.75 -4.46
N PHE A 65 2.61 2.97 -4.97
CA PHE A 65 2.81 3.24 -6.39
C PHE A 65 4.06 2.53 -6.92
N ALA A 66 3.95 1.96 -8.12
CA ALA A 66 5.03 1.26 -8.82
C ALA A 66 5.67 0.10 -8.04
N SER A 67 4.96 -0.47 -7.05
CA SER A 67 5.39 -1.58 -6.22
C SER A 67 4.68 -2.90 -6.58
N SER A 68 4.66 -3.85 -5.67
CA SER A 68 3.98 -5.14 -5.74
C SER A 68 3.50 -5.56 -4.35
N ARG A 69 2.79 -6.69 -4.25
CA ARG A 69 2.21 -7.20 -3.00
C ARG A 69 3.20 -7.45 -1.86
N ASN A 70 4.50 -7.57 -2.14
CA ASN A 70 5.52 -7.69 -1.08
C ASN A 70 6.01 -6.33 -0.56
N GLU A 71 5.73 -5.24 -1.29
CA GLU A 71 6.19 -3.89 -1.04
C GLU A 71 7.73 -3.75 -1.11
N VAL A 72 8.23 -2.50 -1.10
CA VAL A 72 9.66 -2.20 -1.16
C VAL A 72 10.42 -2.90 -0.02
N GLY A 73 11.57 -3.52 -0.34
CA GLY A 73 12.40 -4.25 0.64
C GLY A 73 11.66 -5.39 1.34
N ASP A 74 10.67 -5.99 0.68
CA ASP A 74 9.85 -7.09 1.22
C ASP A 74 9.16 -6.74 2.55
N MET A 75 8.83 -5.46 2.78
CA MET A 75 8.23 -5.03 4.05
C MET A 75 6.91 -5.73 4.34
N TYR A 76 6.06 -5.96 3.33
CA TYR A 76 4.78 -6.66 3.52
C TYR A 76 4.97 -8.17 3.67
N LEU A 77 5.97 -8.77 3.03
CA LEU A 77 6.36 -10.16 3.27
C LEU A 77 6.75 -10.36 4.73
N ARG A 78 7.58 -9.47 5.26
CA ARG A 78 8.06 -9.49 6.66
C ARG A 78 6.93 -9.22 7.65
N LEU A 79 6.03 -8.28 7.33
CA LEU A 79 4.84 -8.01 8.16
C LEU A 79 3.90 -9.21 8.19
N ALA A 80 3.68 -9.90 7.06
CA ALA A 80 2.85 -11.10 7.02
C ALA A 80 3.39 -12.21 7.94
N ALA A 81 4.72 -12.41 7.99
CA ALA A 81 5.35 -13.32 8.94
C ALA A 81 5.11 -12.87 10.40
N ALA A 82 5.30 -11.59 10.71
CA ALA A 82 5.08 -11.05 12.05
C ALA A 82 3.61 -11.12 12.51
N LEU A 83 2.65 -11.01 11.58
CA LEU A 83 1.22 -11.23 11.85
C LEU A 83 0.92 -12.71 12.11
N ALA A 84 1.47 -13.62 11.30
CA ALA A 84 1.29 -15.06 11.47
C ALA A 84 1.78 -15.55 12.84
N GLU A 85 2.92 -15.03 13.34
CA GLU A 85 3.43 -15.30 14.68
C GLU A 85 2.45 -14.89 15.80
N ARG A 86 1.51 -13.97 15.49
CA ARG A 86 0.46 -13.50 16.41
C ARG A 86 -0.90 -14.16 16.16
N GLY A 87 -0.96 -15.19 15.29
CA GLY A 87 -2.19 -15.87 14.94
C GLY A 87 -3.12 -15.03 14.04
N ILE A 88 -2.58 -14.07 13.29
CA ILE A 88 -3.32 -13.19 12.39
C ILE A 88 -2.97 -13.57 10.95
N GLY A 89 -4.00 -13.85 10.13
CA GLY A 89 -3.86 -14.09 8.71
C GLY A 89 -3.58 -12.80 7.93
N SER A 90 -3.18 -12.94 6.69
CA SER A 90 -2.95 -11.81 5.79
C SER A 90 -3.26 -12.17 4.33
N LEU A 91 -3.76 -11.19 3.60
CA LEU A 91 -3.84 -11.21 2.14
C LEU A 91 -3.18 -9.94 1.61
N ARG A 92 -2.09 -10.09 0.87
CA ARG A 92 -1.46 -9.00 0.14
C ARG A 92 -1.67 -9.20 -1.34
N ILE A 93 -2.10 -8.17 -2.07
CA ILE A 93 -2.47 -8.25 -3.48
C ILE A 93 -1.58 -7.37 -4.35
N ASP A 94 -1.39 -7.78 -5.60
CA ASP A 94 -0.97 -6.89 -6.69
C ASP A 94 -2.22 -6.28 -7.31
N PHE A 95 -2.29 -4.97 -7.47
CA PHE A 95 -3.40 -4.35 -8.20
C PHE A 95 -3.40 -4.77 -9.68
N SER A 96 -4.56 -4.69 -10.34
CA SER A 96 -4.70 -4.98 -11.77
C SER A 96 -3.70 -4.17 -12.61
N GLY A 97 -2.96 -4.85 -13.49
CA GLY A 97 -1.89 -4.27 -14.29
C GLY A 97 -0.54 -4.08 -13.55
N TRP A 98 -0.45 -4.46 -12.26
CA TRP A 98 0.76 -4.38 -11.45
C TRP A 98 1.22 -5.78 -11.01
N GLY A 99 2.50 -5.91 -10.69
CA GLY A 99 3.09 -7.15 -10.19
C GLY A 99 2.84 -8.34 -11.13
N GLU A 100 2.21 -9.40 -10.60
CA GLU A 100 1.83 -10.60 -11.36
C GLU A 100 0.33 -10.63 -11.73
N SER A 101 -0.45 -9.59 -11.35
CA SER A 101 -1.87 -9.49 -11.69
C SER A 101 -2.10 -9.27 -13.18
N ALA A 102 -3.24 -9.79 -13.67
CA ALA A 102 -3.68 -9.55 -15.04
C ALA A 102 -3.99 -8.06 -15.29
N GLY A 103 -4.03 -7.68 -16.57
CA GLY A 103 -4.32 -6.32 -17.00
C GLY A 103 -3.10 -5.58 -17.55
N ASP A 104 -3.33 -4.35 -17.97
CA ASP A 104 -2.30 -3.43 -18.45
C ASP A 104 -2.15 -2.28 -17.45
N MET A 105 -0.90 -1.95 -17.10
CA MET A 105 -0.60 -0.83 -16.23
C MET A 105 -1.16 0.49 -16.79
N ALA A 106 -1.22 0.65 -18.11
CA ALA A 106 -1.82 1.81 -18.76
C ALA A 106 -3.34 1.94 -18.52
N GLU A 107 -4.02 0.84 -18.16
CA GLU A 107 -5.44 0.83 -17.83
C GLU A 107 -5.71 0.95 -16.33
N SER A 108 -4.66 0.96 -15.51
CA SER A 108 -4.78 1.07 -14.06
C SER A 108 -5.35 2.44 -13.68
N THR A 109 -6.35 2.44 -12.80
CA THR A 109 -6.99 3.64 -12.27
C THR A 109 -7.15 3.53 -10.76
N VAL A 110 -7.28 4.66 -10.09
CA VAL A 110 -7.48 4.68 -8.64
C VAL A 110 -8.79 3.96 -8.25
N SER A 111 -9.88 4.19 -8.97
CA SER A 111 -11.14 3.48 -8.75
C SER A 111 -11.05 1.98 -9.06
N GLY A 112 -10.24 1.58 -10.06
CA GLY A 112 -9.94 0.18 -10.35
C GLY A 112 -9.20 -0.50 -9.20
N MET A 113 -8.23 0.19 -8.57
CA MET A 113 -7.52 -0.31 -7.40
C MET A 113 -8.45 -0.49 -6.18
N VAL A 114 -9.42 0.42 -5.98
CA VAL A 114 -10.45 0.26 -4.94
C VAL A 114 -11.30 -0.98 -5.23
N ALA A 115 -11.75 -1.17 -6.48
CA ALA A 115 -12.51 -2.35 -6.86
C ALA A 115 -11.70 -3.67 -6.66
N ASP A 116 -10.40 -3.67 -6.95
CA ASP A 116 -9.52 -4.81 -6.67
C ASP A 116 -9.46 -5.13 -5.17
N ALA A 117 -9.36 -4.09 -4.33
CA ALA A 117 -9.36 -4.24 -2.87
C ALA A 117 -10.71 -4.77 -2.35
N GLU A 118 -11.84 -4.39 -2.96
CA GLU A 118 -13.16 -4.92 -2.62
C GLU A 118 -13.31 -6.40 -2.98
N VAL A 119 -12.80 -6.82 -4.14
CA VAL A 119 -12.77 -8.26 -4.51
C VAL A 119 -11.91 -9.04 -3.52
N ALA A 120 -10.77 -8.49 -3.09
CA ALA A 120 -9.92 -9.11 -2.08
C ALA A 120 -10.59 -9.17 -0.70
N LEU A 121 -11.34 -8.15 -0.31
CA LEU A 121 -12.17 -8.15 0.91
C LEU A 121 -13.23 -9.26 0.87
N GLN A 122 -13.99 -9.36 -0.22
CA GLN A 122 -15.02 -10.39 -0.40
C GLN A 122 -14.41 -11.79 -0.34
N TYR A 123 -13.23 -11.97 -0.94
CA TYR A 123 -12.51 -13.23 -0.87
C TYR A 123 -12.13 -13.59 0.58
N LEU A 124 -11.54 -12.66 1.36
CA LEU A 124 -11.22 -12.90 2.78
C LEU A 124 -12.46 -13.26 3.58
N GLN A 125 -13.59 -12.57 3.35
CA GLN A 125 -14.86 -12.84 4.03
C GLN A 125 -15.46 -14.20 3.70
N SER A 126 -15.09 -14.79 2.55
CA SER A 126 -15.57 -16.09 2.10
C SER A 126 -14.81 -17.29 2.69
N LEU A 127 -13.68 -17.06 3.35
CA LEU A 127 -12.82 -18.14 3.85
C LEU A 127 -13.29 -18.66 5.21
N ASP A 128 -13.56 -19.94 5.32
CA ASP A 128 -13.96 -20.59 6.59
C ASP A 128 -12.91 -20.43 7.71
N GLY A 129 -11.62 -20.31 7.35
CA GLY A 129 -10.51 -20.12 8.30
C GLY A 129 -10.31 -18.68 8.78
N VAL A 130 -11.07 -17.70 8.23
CA VAL A 130 -10.97 -16.27 8.56
C VAL A 130 -12.20 -15.81 9.32
N ASP A 131 -11.99 -15.08 10.41
CA ASP A 131 -13.08 -14.40 11.12
C ASP A 131 -13.41 -13.07 10.44
N ALA A 132 -14.44 -13.10 9.60
CA ALA A 132 -14.90 -11.92 8.84
C ALA A 132 -15.33 -10.74 9.74
N SER A 133 -15.54 -10.95 11.04
CA SER A 133 -15.85 -9.88 11.99
C SER A 133 -14.61 -9.19 12.57
N ARG A 134 -13.40 -9.73 12.28
CA ARG A 134 -12.12 -9.23 12.77
C ARG A 134 -11.11 -9.03 11.62
N LEU A 135 -11.51 -8.21 10.63
CA LEU A 135 -10.64 -7.85 9.53
C LEU A 135 -9.93 -6.52 9.81
N GLY A 136 -8.66 -6.47 9.42
CA GLY A 136 -7.85 -5.27 9.34
C GLY A 136 -7.51 -4.92 7.89
N ILE A 137 -7.10 -3.67 7.67
CA ILE A 137 -6.63 -3.20 6.37
C ILE A 137 -5.39 -2.31 6.56
N LEU A 138 -4.41 -2.48 5.69
CA LEU A 138 -3.17 -1.71 5.67
C LEU A 138 -2.88 -1.22 4.26
N GLY A 139 -2.43 0.04 4.14
CA GLY A 139 -1.89 0.54 2.89
C GLY A 139 -0.65 1.39 3.09
N PHE A 140 0.25 1.34 2.10
CA PHE A 140 1.45 2.15 2.03
C PHE A 140 1.33 3.19 0.91
N SER A 141 1.67 4.46 1.19
CA SER A 141 1.71 5.53 0.19
C SER A 141 0.39 5.63 -0.61
N LEU A 142 0.40 5.41 -1.94
CA LEU A 142 -0.81 5.30 -2.77
C LEU A 142 -1.79 4.26 -2.21
N GLY A 143 -1.27 3.06 -1.85
CA GLY A 143 -2.10 2.01 -1.26
C GLY A 143 -2.80 2.43 0.04
N GLY A 144 -2.19 3.36 0.79
CA GLY A 144 -2.84 3.97 1.95
C GLY A 144 -4.07 4.79 1.57
N GLY A 145 -4.01 5.47 0.42
CA GLY A 145 -5.17 6.13 -0.15
C GLY A 145 -6.27 5.16 -0.53
N ILE A 146 -5.91 4.14 -1.28
CA ILE A 146 -6.87 3.08 -1.64
C ILE A 146 -7.50 2.47 -0.38
N THR A 147 -6.69 2.29 0.68
CA THR A 147 -7.18 1.82 2.00
C THR A 147 -8.25 2.71 2.59
N VAL A 148 -8.07 4.05 2.56
CA VAL A 148 -9.05 5.01 3.09
C VAL A 148 -10.37 4.90 2.33
N PHE A 149 -10.34 4.83 1.00
CA PHE A 149 -11.56 4.71 0.18
C PHE A 149 -12.23 3.36 0.37
N THR A 150 -11.47 2.25 0.29
CA THR A 150 -12.03 0.91 0.50
C THR A 150 -12.71 0.79 1.86
N ALA A 151 -12.11 1.34 2.92
CA ALA A 151 -12.70 1.29 4.24
C ALA A 151 -13.86 2.28 4.43
N GLY A 152 -13.81 3.45 3.78
CA GLY A 152 -14.90 4.44 3.80
C GLY A 152 -16.17 3.93 3.11
N GLU A 153 -16.03 3.23 1.99
CA GLU A 153 -17.13 2.59 1.27
C GLU A 153 -17.63 1.31 1.98
N ASN A 154 -16.81 0.69 2.84
CA ASN A 154 -17.12 -0.52 3.60
C ASN A 154 -16.93 -0.30 5.12
N PRO A 155 -17.65 0.66 5.75
CA PRO A 155 -17.33 1.15 7.10
C PRO A 155 -17.43 0.11 8.21
N ASP A 156 -18.22 -0.96 8.01
CA ASP A 156 -18.41 -2.05 8.97
C ASP A 156 -17.48 -3.25 8.74
N ALA A 157 -16.77 -3.29 7.60
CA ALA A 157 -15.97 -4.44 7.20
C ALA A 157 -14.65 -4.55 8.00
N PHE A 158 -14.03 -3.44 8.33
CA PHE A 158 -12.71 -3.43 8.96
C PHE A 158 -12.77 -2.91 10.39
N LYS A 159 -12.24 -3.68 11.34
CA LYS A 159 -12.12 -3.31 12.76
C LYS A 159 -10.89 -2.45 13.04
N SER A 160 -9.87 -2.59 12.20
CA SER A 160 -8.60 -1.90 12.39
C SER A 160 -8.00 -1.48 11.04
N MET A 161 -7.51 -0.25 10.97
CA MET A 161 -6.80 0.31 9.82
C MET A 161 -5.40 0.76 10.25
N ALA A 162 -4.40 0.53 9.39
CA ALA A 162 -3.10 1.15 9.50
C ALA A 162 -2.70 1.80 8.17
N LEU A 163 -2.12 2.99 8.23
CA LEU A 163 -1.59 3.71 7.07
C LEU A 163 -0.09 3.93 7.25
N TRP A 164 0.69 3.61 6.24
CA TRP A 164 2.13 3.85 6.17
C TRP A 164 2.44 4.94 5.16
N SER A 165 3.16 5.98 5.56
CA SER A 165 3.65 7.07 4.70
C SER A 165 2.60 7.60 3.72
N THR A 166 1.34 7.76 4.18
CA THR A 166 0.20 8.14 3.35
C THR A 166 -0.06 9.65 3.45
N PHE A 167 -0.22 10.28 2.31
CA PHE A 167 -0.49 11.72 2.20
C PHE A 167 -1.99 12.00 2.23
N GLY A 168 -2.38 13.19 2.72
CA GLY A 168 -3.79 13.64 2.75
C GLY A 168 -4.31 14.19 1.41
N ASN A 169 -3.46 14.35 0.40
CA ASN A 169 -3.84 14.80 -0.94
C ASN A 169 -2.96 14.10 -1.98
N LEU A 170 -3.47 13.03 -2.58
CA LEU A 170 -2.71 12.26 -3.57
C LEU A 170 -2.42 13.07 -4.84
N ARG A 171 -3.40 13.86 -5.35
CA ARG A 171 -3.22 14.59 -6.59
C ARG A 171 -2.03 15.55 -6.54
N ASP A 172 -1.94 16.36 -5.50
CA ASP A 172 -0.87 17.36 -5.39
C ASP A 172 0.50 16.70 -5.27
N ILE A 173 0.59 15.60 -4.52
CA ILE A 173 1.82 14.82 -4.38
C ILE A 173 2.21 14.19 -5.73
N PHE A 174 1.26 13.58 -6.46
CA PHE A 174 1.57 12.98 -7.76
C PHE A 174 1.90 14.03 -8.83
N ILE A 175 1.34 15.24 -8.78
CA ILE A 175 1.79 16.34 -9.65
C ILE A 175 3.23 16.77 -9.33
N GLU A 176 3.61 16.81 -8.05
CA GLU A 176 4.97 17.13 -7.65
C GLU A 176 5.97 16.04 -8.08
N GLU A 177 5.61 14.77 -7.90
CA GLU A 177 6.48 13.63 -8.22
C GLU A 177 6.55 13.29 -9.70
N LEU A 178 5.41 13.25 -10.40
CA LEU A 178 5.31 12.84 -11.81
C LEU A 178 5.28 14.00 -12.79
N THR A 179 5.29 15.23 -12.33
CA THR A 179 5.26 16.50 -13.06
C THR A 179 3.97 16.77 -13.85
N GLN A 180 3.57 18.04 -13.95
CA GLN A 180 2.43 18.47 -14.75
C GLN A 180 2.58 18.11 -16.24
N GLU A 181 3.82 18.07 -16.76
CA GLU A 181 4.11 17.70 -18.16
C GLU A 181 3.62 16.28 -18.48
N ASN A 182 3.81 15.32 -17.57
CA ASN A 182 3.34 13.94 -17.75
C ASN A 182 1.82 13.83 -17.66
N PHE A 183 1.16 14.62 -16.80
CA PHE A 183 -0.31 14.74 -16.78
C PHE A 183 -0.84 15.25 -18.12
N ASP A 184 -0.26 16.34 -18.63
CA ASP A 184 -0.66 16.93 -19.91
C ASP A 184 -0.40 15.96 -21.07
N ALA A 185 0.71 15.23 -21.05
CA ALA A 185 1.05 14.24 -22.06
C ALA A 185 0.06 13.06 -22.06
N ALA A 186 -0.31 12.53 -20.89
CA ALA A 186 -1.33 11.48 -20.76
C ALA A 186 -2.69 11.97 -21.27
N ALA A 187 -3.08 13.20 -20.93
CA ALA A 187 -4.33 13.80 -21.40
C ALA A 187 -4.36 13.96 -22.93
N ALA A 188 -3.22 14.32 -23.55
CA ALA A 188 -3.12 14.54 -25.01
C ALA A 188 -3.05 13.23 -25.80
N ASN A 189 -2.36 12.20 -25.28
CA ASN A 189 -2.00 10.98 -26.01
C ASN A 189 -2.76 9.74 -25.54
N GLY A 190 -3.50 9.83 -24.43
CA GLY A 190 -4.16 8.70 -23.78
C GLY A 190 -3.29 8.00 -22.75
N THR A 191 -1.96 7.92 -22.99
CA THR A 191 -0.95 7.31 -22.11
C THR A 191 0.33 8.12 -22.10
N VAL A 192 1.15 7.91 -21.07
CA VAL A 192 2.51 8.44 -20.95
C VAL A 192 3.45 7.38 -20.37
N GLU A 193 4.67 7.29 -20.90
CA GLU A 193 5.76 6.50 -20.31
C GLU A 193 6.61 7.41 -19.43
N ILE A 194 6.86 6.98 -18.19
CA ILE A 194 7.60 7.73 -17.19
C ILE A 194 8.76 6.88 -16.67
N ASP A 195 9.95 7.44 -16.74
CA ASP A 195 11.15 6.85 -16.14
C ASP A 195 11.28 7.34 -14.69
N LEU A 196 11.03 6.44 -13.73
CA LEU A 196 11.19 6.73 -12.30
C LEU A 196 12.66 6.60 -11.85
N GLY A 197 13.59 6.32 -12.78
CA GLY A 197 15.01 6.12 -12.49
C GLY A 197 15.36 4.69 -12.05
N TRP A 198 14.42 3.98 -11.47
CA TRP A 198 14.56 2.57 -11.05
C TRP A 198 13.56 1.65 -11.77
N ARG A 199 12.55 2.19 -12.40
CA ARG A 199 11.53 1.48 -13.16
C ARG A 199 10.88 2.39 -14.20
N MET A 200 10.60 1.84 -15.38
CA MET A 200 9.67 2.45 -16.34
C MET A 200 8.23 2.11 -15.97
N VAL A 201 7.34 3.08 -16.01
CA VAL A 201 5.90 2.88 -15.86
C VAL A 201 5.16 3.49 -17.05
N THR A 202 4.09 2.84 -17.50
CA THR A 202 3.18 3.38 -18.51
C THR A 202 1.85 3.65 -17.85
N LEU A 203 1.45 4.91 -17.75
CA LEU A 203 0.21 5.33 -17.12
C LEU A 203 -0.78 5.89 -18.14
N GLY A 204 -2.03 5.48 -18.04
CA GLY A 204 -3.10 6.04 -18.83
C GLY A 204 -3.67 7.33 -18.21
N ASN A 205 -4.35 8.12 -19.03
CA ASN A 205 -5.02 9.34 -18.55
C ASN A 205 -6.03 9.06 -17.43
N GLY A 206 -6.63 7.85 -17.40
CA GLY A 206 -7.56 7.44 -16.33
C GLY A 206 -6.93 7.39 -14.93
N PHE A 207 -5.63 7.07 -14.83
CA PHE A 207 -4.92 7.15 -13.56
C PHE A 207 -4.89 8.60 -13.03
N PHE A 208 -4.48 9.54 -13.88
CA PHE A 208 -4.33 10.94 -13.50
C PHE A 208 -5.67 11.61 -13.20
N THR A 209 -6.70 11.40 -14.01
CA THR A 209 -8.04 11.93 -13.74
C THR A 209 -8.67 11.31 -12.49
N GLY A 210 -8.41 10.02 -12.25
CA GLY A 210 -8.88 9.35 -11.03
C GLY A 210 -8.31 9.95 -9.75
N LEU A 211 -7.11 10.54 -9.77
CA LEU A 211 -6.56 11.23 -8.60
C LEU A 211 -7.36 12.49 -8.20
N GLU A 212 -8.10 13.09 -9.12
CA GLU A 212 -8.93 14.28 -8.86
C GLU A 212 -10.21 13.96 -8.10
N ASP A 213 -10.74 12.73 -8.28
CA ASP A 213 -11.98 12.27 -7.66
C ASP A 213 -11.76 11.79 -6.21
N PHE A 214 -10.49 11.77 -5.75
CA PHE A 214 -10.11 11.22 -4.45
C PHE A 214 -10.07 12.30 -3.37
N ASP A 215 -11.17 12.50 -2.68
CA ASP A 215 -11.28 13.40 -1.54
C ASP A 215 -11.18 12.66 -0.19
N TYR A 216 -9.95 12.57 0.31
CA TYR A 216 -9.65 12.00 1.63
C TYR A 216 -10.39 12.65 2.77
N GLN A 217 -10.60 13.96 2.70
CA GLN A 217 -11.19 14.73 3.79
C GLN A 217 -12.66 14.34 3.98
N THR A 218 -13.31 13.92 2.89
CA THR A 218 -14.70 13.44 2.93
C THR A 218 -14.77 11.96 3.29
N GLU A 219 -13.86 11.12 2.78
CA GLU A 219 -13.96 9.66 2.95
C GLU A 219 -13.39 9.17 4.28
N PHE A 220 -12.24 9.68 4.73
CA PHE A 220 -11.60 9.19 5.95
C PHE A 220 -12.49 9.24 7.21
N PRO A 221 -13.29 10.30 7.46
CA PRO A 221 -14.19 10.35 8.62
C PRO A 221 -15.33 9.33 8.59
N ASN A 222 -15.60 8.65 7.47
CA ASN A 222 -16.61 7.59 7.40
C ASN A 222 -16.13 6.32 8.10
N TYR A 223 -14.81 6.13 8.23
CA TYR A 223 -14.24 5.00 8.95
C TYR A 223 -14.26 5.23 10.48
N THR A 224 -14.86 4.29 11.23
CA THR A 224 -15.07 4.38 12.68
C THR A 224 -14.31 3.34 13.50
N GLY A 225 -13.53 2.47 12.87
CA GLY A 225 -12.72 1.45 13.51
C GLY A 225 -11.45 2.00 14.18
N SER A 226 -10.65 1.11 14.76
CA SER A 226 -9.34 1.46 15.33
C SER A 226 -8.39 1.94 14.23
N PHE A 227 -7.64 3.01 14.47
CA PHE A 227 -6.83 3.69 13.45
C PHE A 227 -5.40 3.94 13.90
N MET A 228 -4.44 3.57 13.06
CA MET A 228 -3.02 3.89 13.23
C MET A 228 -2.47 4.54 11.95
N VAL A 229 -1.66 5.58 12.09
CA VAL A 229 -0.87 6.16 11.00
C VAL A 229 0.60 6.20 11.39
N VAL A 230 1.49 5.84 10.45
CA VAL A 230 2.95 5.82 10.63
C VAL A 230 3.58 6.63 9.51
N ALA A 231 4.54 7.48 9.86
CA ALA A 231 5.34 8.23 8.88
C ALA A 231 6.79 8.40 9.35
N GLY A 232 7.72 8.46 8.42
CA GLY A 232 9.10 8.83 8.68
C GLY A 232 9.25 10.34 8.94
N SER A 233 10.14 10.75 9.86
CA SER A 233 10.34 12.19 10.13
C SER A 233 11.01 12.94 8.98
N GLU A 234 11.65 12.24 8.06
CA GLU A 234 12.27 12.81 6.85
C GLU A 234 11.34 12.70 5.62
N ASP A 235 10.10 12.23 5.81
CA ASP A 235 9.06 12.07 4.79
C ASP A 235 7.99 13.17 4.90
N GLY A 236 7.49 13.66 3.76
CA GLY A 236 6.43 14.67 3.71
C GLY A 236 5.09 14.20 4.27
N SER A 237 4.84 12.89 4.31
CA SER A 237 3.64 12.33 4.93
C SER A 237 3.56 12.60 6.43
N ALA A 238 4.68 12.91 7.09
CA ALA A 238 4.70 13.30 8.49
C ALA A 238 3.85 14.55 8.79
N ASP A 239 3.71 15.45 7.83
CA ASP A 239 2.91 16.68 7.98
C ASP A 239 1.40 16.38 8.12
N PHE A 240 0.96 15.18 7.75
CA PHE A 240 -0.44 14.75 7.82
C PHE A 240 -0.80 13.94 9.08
N LEU A 241 0.18 13.55 9.90
CA LEU A 241 -0.06 12.73 11.11
C LEU A 241 -1.08 13.35 12.06
N ASP A 242 -0.97 14.66 12.31
CA ASP A 242 -1.88 15.37 13.18
C ASP A 242 -3.28 15.46 12.57
N TRP A 243 -3.39 15.71 11.26
CA TRP A 243 -4.67 15.74 10.57
C TRP A 243 -5.41 14.40 10.70
N TYR A 244 -4.74 13.28 10.40
CA TYR A 244 -5.33 11.95 10.54
C TYR A 244 -5.78 11.67 11.97
N ARG A 245 -4.94 11.97 12.96
CA ARG A 245 -5.24 11.76 14.37
C ARG A 245 -6.47 12.57 14.84
N GLU A 246 -6.61 13.79 14.34
CA GLU A 246 -7.72 14.69 14.71
C GLU A 246 -9.05 14.28 14.06
N HIS A 247 -9.02 13.73 12.85
CA HIS A 247 -10.21 13.37 12.08
C HIS A 247 -10.62 11.89 12.21
N ALA A 248 -9.76 11.03 12.75
CA ALA A 248 -10.12 9.64 13.02
C ALA A 248 -11.28 9.55 14.02
N GLN A 249 -12.31 8.78 13.68
CA GLN A 249 -13.54 8.65 14.49
C GLN A 249 -13.47 7.52 15.52
N GLY A 250 -12.59 6.53 15.33
CA GLY A 250 -12.43 5.38 16.20
C GLY A 250 -11.99 5.74 17.62
N ALA A 251 -12.37 4.91 18.60
CA ALA A 251 -12.00 5.10 20.01
C ALA A 251 -10.49 4.91 20.24
N LEU A 252 -9.86 3.98 19.51
CA LEU A 252 -8.41 3.75 19.54
C LEU A 252 -7.77 4.44 18.32
N ARG A 253 -6.87 5.36 18.61
CA ARG A 253 -6.15 6.14 17.59
C ARG A 253 -4.69 6.24 17.96
N ALA A 254 -3.81 5.95 17.02
CA ALA A 254 -2.37 6.08 17.19
C ALA A 254 -1.75 6.83 16.00
N SER A 255 -0.75 7.67 16.29
CA SER A 255 0.15 8.20 15.28
C SER A 255 1.58 7.90 15.73
N TYR A 256 2.39 7.38 14.82
CA TYR A 256 3.77 7.01 15.09
C TYR A 256 4.70 7.72 14.10
N LEU A 257 5.42 8.72 14.59
CA LEU A 257 6.51 9.37 13.85
C LEU A 257 7.78 8.55 14.09
N VAL A 258 8.38 8.03 13.01
CA VAL A 258 9.63 7.25 13.05
C VAL A 258 10.82 8.20 12.85
N PRO A 259 11.59 8.53 13.90
CA PRO A 259 12.66 9.52 13.79
C PRO A 259 13.77 9.08 12.85
N GLY A 260 14.16 9.94 11.89
CA GLY A 260 15.23 9.69 10.90
C GLY A 260 14.83 8.75 9.75
N ALA A 261 13.57 8.30 9.70
CA ALA A 261 13.09 7.51 8.58
C ALA A 261 12.67 8.38 7.40
N ASP A 262 13.00 7.91 6.20
CA ASP A 262 12.49 8.42 4.92
C ASP A 262 11.11 7.82 4.58
N HIS A 263 10.63 8.04 3.35
CA HIS A 263 9.34 7.53 2.85
C HIS A 263 9.18 6.02 2.99
N ILE A 264 10.26 5.26 2.81
CA ILE A 264 10.33 3.80 2.83
C ILE A 264 10.98 3.23 4.09
N TYR A 265 11.09 4.04 5.16
CA TYR A 265 11.67 3.66 6.45
C TYR A 265 13.12 3.15 6.34
N ASN A 266 13.89 3.70 5.41
CA ASN A 266 15.30 3.37 5.13
C ASN A 266 15.50 1.88 4.77
N VAL A 267 14.46 1.17 4.32
CA VAL A 267 14.48 -0.29 4.12
C VAL A 267 15.49 -0.76 3.07
N LEU A 268 15.95 0.11 2.16
CA LEU A 268 16.97 -0.21 1.16
C LEU A 268 18.40 0.09 1.65
N THR A 269 18.57 0.48 2.91
CA THR A 269 19.89 0.68 3.51
C THR A 269 20.39 -0.57 4.24
N GLU A 270 21.66 -0.56 4.68
CA GLU A 270 22.20 -1.66 5.50
C GLU A 270 21.57 -1.72 6.90
N ASP A 271 21.09 -0.58 7.42
CA ASP A 271 20.42 -0.50 8.72
C ASP A 271 18.91 -0.65 8.56
N GLN A 272 18.39 -1.81 8.92
CA GLN A 272 16.98 -2.17 8.82
C GLN A 272 16.16 -1.80 10.08
N THR A 273 16.77 -1.15 11.06
CA THR A 273 16.15 -0.91 12.38
C THR A 273 14.84 -0.15 12.30
N LEU A 274 14.73 0.86 11.40
CA LEU A 274 13.53 1.70 11.27
C LEU A 274 12.39 0.93 10.59
N ALA A 275 12.71 0.17 9.54
CA ALA A 275 11.74 -0.70 8.88
C ALA A 275 11.24 -1.80 9.84
N GLU A 276 12.13 -2.46 10.59
CA GLU A 276 11.77 -3.46 11.61
C GLU A 276 10.88 -2.86 12.71
N ALA A 277 11.19 -1.65 13.20
CA ALA A 277 10.38 -0.97 14.20
C ALA A 277 8.96 -0.68 13.68
N THR A 278 8.82 -0.26 12.41
CA THR A 278 7.54 0.00 11.76
C THR A 278 6.73 -1.28 11.60
N ILE A 279 7.35 -2.37 11.12
CA ILE A 279 6.72 -3.68 10.97
C ILE A 279 6.23 -4.18 12.34
N LYS A 280 7.11 -4.16 13.36
CA LYS A 280 6.76 -4.61 14.71
C LYS A 280 5.62 -3.80 15.31
N ALA A 281 5.67 -2.47 15.24
CA ALA A 281 4.63 -1.59 15.78
C ALA A 281 3.27 -1.86 15.11
N THR A 282 3.26 -2.11 13.80
CA THR A 282 2.04 -2.42 13.04
C THR A 282 1.49 -3.80 13.38
N ALA A 283 2.35 -4.82 13.50
CA ALA A 283 1.91 -6.15 13.91
C ALA A 283 1.34 -6.14 15.34
N ASP A 284 1.98 -5.42 16.28
CA ASP A 284 1.48 -5.24 17.65
C ASP A 284 0.15 -4.47 17.68
N TRP A 285 -0.01 -3.46 16.81
CA TRP A 285 -1.26 -2.73 16.64
C TRP A 285 -2.41 -3.65 16.25
N PHE A 286 -2.25 -4.45 15.19
CA PHE A 286 -3.28 -5.37 14.75
C PHE A 286 -3.58 -6.45 15.79
N ALA A 287 -2.57 -6.97 16.51
CA ALA A 287 -2.77 -7.92 17.59
C ALA A 287 -3.56 -7.34 18.79
N MET A 288 -3.53 -6.03 18.98
CA MET A 288 -4.30 -5.36 20.03
C MET A 288 -5.72 -5.02 19.60
N THR A 289 -5.97 -4.84 18.30
CA THR A 289 -7.20 -4.23 17.79
C THR A 289 -8.10 -5.20 17.02
N LEU A 290 -7.61 -6.39 16.66
CA LEU A 290 -8.33 -7.50 16.03
C LEU A 290 -8.58 -8.64 17.02
#